data_4f307ec60724a4065c2ada467432befc
#
_entry.id   4f307ec60724a4065c2ada467432befc
#
_cell.length_a   1.000
_cell.length_b   1.000
_cell.length_c   1.000
_cell.angle_alpha   90.00
_cell.angle_beta   90.00
_cell.angle_gamma   90.00
#
_symmetry.space_group_name_H-M   'P 1'
#
loop_
_entity.id
_entity.type
_entity.pdbx_description
1 polymer ?
#
loop_
_entity_poly.entity_id
_entity_poly.type
_entity_poly.pdbx_seq_one_letter_code
_entity_poly.pdbx_strand_id
1 'polypeptide(L)'
;MGKARTSASGLIKRDTNPAPALRSETAEKILDVAERLIQTRGCSAFSYQDIADALKIKKASIHYHFESKTDLVIAVIDRYSERFDEALKNITRDESATSMAMLERYVEPYAAFAATPDRVCLCGALSGEMPALPRAARERVAFFFKSHQQWLTQILKRGAARGDFNLAESAAKIARLFFGALQGALLIQRTTGDSSQLKDVISALKSQLRK
;
A
#
# COMPACT_ATOMS: atom_id res chain seq x y z
N MET A 1 21.95 -39.83 -28.08
CA MET A 1 22.71 -38.83 -27.26
C MET A 1 22.13 -37.45 -27.55
N GLY A 2 21.31 -36.91 -26.66
CA GLY A 2 20.69 -35.59 -26.80
C GLY A 2 20.60 -34.98 -25.41
N LYS A 3 21.43 -33.97 -25.13
CA LYS A 3 21.55 -33.32 -23.82
C LYS A 3 20.33 -32.41 -23.56
N ALA A 4 19.63 -32.64 -22.47
CA ALA A 4 18.64 -31.76 -21.92
C ALA A 4 19.32 -30.45 -21.45
N ARG A 5 18.82 -29.31 -21.92
CA ARG A 5 19.17 -27.98 -21.42
C ARG A 5 18.24 -27.61 -20.27
N THR A 6 18.76 -27.59 -19.08
CA THR A 6 18.12 -27.01 -17.89
C THR A 6 18.05 -25.52 -18.05
N SER A 7 16.82 -25.02 -18.04
CA SER A 7 16.49 -23.58 -18.04
C SER A 7 16.76 -23.01 -16.64
N ALA A 8 17.68 -22.08 -16.56
CA ALA A 8 18.03 -21.36 -15.34
C ALA A 8 16.89 -20.42 -14.93
N SER A 9 16.41 -20.58 -13.70
CA SER A 9 15.53 -19.67 -12.99
C SER A 9 16.19 -18.31 -12.87
N GLY A 10 15.65 -17.31 -13.58
CA GLY A 10 16.07 -15.92 -13.47
C GLY A 10 15.67 -15.32 -12.12
N LEU A 11 16.55 -15.37 -11.14
CA LEU A 11 16.45 -14.50 -9.96
C LEU A 11 16.59 -13.05 -10.42
N ILE A 12 15.50 -12.29 -10.33
CA ILE A 12 15.55 -10.83 -10.46
C ILE A 12 16.41 -10.31 -9.31
N LYS A 13 17.63 -9.88 -9.63
CA LYS A 13 18.50 -9.17 -8.69
C LYS A 13 17.73 -7.95 -8.19
N ARG A 14 17.50 -7.90 -6.89
CA ARG A 14 17.14 -6.64 -6.21
C ARG A 14 18.34 -5.73 -6.36
N ASP A 15 18.19 -4.63 -7.08
CA ASP A 15 19.08 -3.50 -6.90
C ASP A 15 18.90 -3.06 -5.44
N THR A 16 19.88 -3.39 -4.63
CA THR A 16 19.95 -2.98 -3.23
C THR A 16 20.18 -1.48 -3.22
N ASN A 17 19.07 -0.72 -3.14
CA ASN A 17 19.15 0.67 -2.76
C ASN A 17 19.84 0.71 -1.37
N PRO A 18 20.90 1.53 -1.17
CA PRO A 18 21.58 1.62 0.12
C PRO A 18 20.54 1.96 1.19
N ALA A 19 20.73 1.41 2.40
CA ALA A 19 19.87 1.67 3.55
C ALA A 19 19.51 3.16 3.62
N PRO A 20 18.25 3.54 3.90
CA PRO A 20 17.84 4.93 3.86
C PRO A 20 18.74 5.71 4.81
N ALA A 21 19.61 6.57 4.24
CA ALA A 21 20.32 7.56 5.00
C ALA A 21 19.27 8.32 5.81
N LEU A 22 19.51 8.52 7.12
CA LEU A 22 18.60 9.27 7.99
C LEU A 22 18.23 10.57 7.26
N ARG A 23 17.00 10.64 6.76
CA ARG A 23 16.50 11.82 6.07
C ARG A 23 16.44 12.97 7.07
N SER A 24 16.73 14.19 6.63
CA SER A 24 16.58 15.34 7.50
C SER A 24 15.11 15.51 7.92
N GLU A 25 14.88 16.12 9.08
CA GLU A 25 13.53 16.43 9.58
C GLU A 25 12.69 17.21 8.54
N THR A 26 13.34 18.09 7.80
CA THR A 26 12.68 18.85 6.71
C THR A 26 12.25 17.94 5.57
N ALA A 27 13.08 16.98 5.17
CA ALA A 27 12.71 16.01 4.13
C ALA A 27 11.51 15.15 4.56
N GLU A 28 11.46 14.70 5.82
CA GLU A 28 10.30 13.94 6.33
C GLU A 28 9.02 14.78 6.31
N LYS A 29 9.06 16.05 6.73
CA LYS A 29 7.92 16.96 6.67
C LYS A 29 7.43 17.19 5.23
N ILE A 30 8.36 17.31 4.27
CA ILE A 30 8.02 17.40 2.85
C ILE A 30 7.29 16.13 2.38
N LEU A 31 7.79 14.95 2.74
CA LEU A 31 7.16 13.69 2.41
C LEU A 31 5.76 13.53 3.04
N ASP A 32 5.56 13.99 4.28
CA ASP A 32 4.26 13.94 4.95
C ASP A 32 3.22 14.78 4.22
N VAL A 33 3.59 16.01 3.84
CA VAL A 33 2.69 16.89 3.07
C VAL A 33 2.41 16.32 1.69
N ALA A 34 3.44 15.84 0.98
CA ALA A 34 3.29 15.26 -0.35
C ALA A 34 2.40 14.01 -0.31
N GLU A 35 2.58 13.12 0.67
CA GLU A 35 1.74 11.93 0.86
C GLU A 35 0.27 12.32 1.03
N ARG A 36 0.00 13.29 1.92
CA ARG A 36 -1.37 13.78 2.13
C ARG A 36 -1.97 14.38 0.86
N LEU A 37 -1.21 15.20 0.12
CA LEU A 37 -1.67 15.81 -1.14
C LEU A 37 -2.01 14.73 -2.19
N ILE A 38 -1.18 13.71 -2.33
CA ILE A 38 -1.47 12.60 -3.24
C ILE A 38 -2.75 11.85 -2.80
N GLN A 39 -2.88 11.55 -1.53
CA GLN A 39 -4.04 10.81 -1.00
C GLN A 39 -5.36 11.59 -1.16
N THR A 40 -5.31 12.93 -1.10
CA THR A 40 -6.52 13.78 -1.15
C THR A 40 -6.81 14.33 -2.54
N ARG A 41 -5.78 14.67 -3.33
CA ARG A 41 -5.94 15.38 -4.61
C ARG A 41 -5.43 14.60 -5.82
N GLY A 42 -4.59 13.60 -5.59
CA GLY A 42 -3.85 12.91 -6.66
C GLY A 42 -2.49 13.54 -6.95
N CYS A 43 -1.67 12.80 -7.69
CA CYS A 43 -0.30 13.22 -8.01
C CYS A 43 -0.26 14.43 -8.95
N SER A 44 -1.15 14.48 -9.94
CA SER A 44 -1.17 15.55 -10.94
C SER A 44 -1.64 16.89 -10.39
N ALA A 45 -2.43 16.88 -9.31
CA ALA A 45 -3.13 18.05 -8.78
C ALA A 45 -2.37 18.81 -7.67
N PHE A 46 -1.08 18.56 -7.46
CA PHE A 46 -0.26 19.35 -6.54
C PHE A 46 1.09 19.74 -7.17
N SER A 47 1.71 20.78 -6.62
CA SER A 47 3.00 21.30 -7.01
C SER A 47 3.92 21.49 -5.80
N TYR A 48 5.19 21.81 -6.05
CA TYR A 48 6.12 22.19 -4.98
C TYR A 48 5.69 23.46 -4.24
N GLN A 49 4.89 24.33 -4.89
CA GLN A 49 4.35 25.51 -4.23
C GLN A 49 3.37 25.12 -3.13
N ASP A 50 2.48 24.14 -3.37
CA ASP A 50 1.53 23.68 -2.35
C ASP A 50 2.25 23.14 -1.10
N ILE A 51 3.39 22.46 -1.28
CA ILE A 51 4.21 21.97 -0.17
C ILE A 51 4.91 23.13 0.54
N ALA A 52 5.48 24.07 -0.22
CA ALA A 52 6.17 25.24 0.30
C ALA A 52 5.25 26.10 1.17
N ASP A 53 4.03 26.32 0.70
CA ASP A 53 2.99 27.07 1.41
C ASP A 53 2.54 26.34 2.71
N ALA A 54 2.33 25.02 2.62
CA ALA A 54 1.93 24.20 3.77
C ALA A 54 2.97 24.17 4.88
N LEU A 55 4.27 24.15 4.52
CA LEU A 55 5.39 24.09 5.47
C LEU A 55 5.97 25.46 5.82
N LYS A 56 5.54 26.52 5.14
CA LYS A 56 6.10 27.89 5.25
C LYS A 56 7.61 27.93 4.99
N ILE A 57 8.06 27.20 3.96
CA ILE A 57 9.46 27.15 3.52
C ILE A 57 9.59 27.64 2.08
N LYS A 58 10.83 27.95 1.67
CA LYS A 58 11.10 28.33 0.28
C LYS A 58 11.06 27.09 -0.63
N LYS A 59 10.55 27.25 -1.85
CA LYS A 59 10.54 26.19 -2.87
C LYS A 59 11.93 25.60 -3.14
N ALA A 60 12.98 26.44 -3.06
CA ALA A 60 14.37 26.01 -3.18
C ALA A 60 14.77 24.96 -2.15
N SER A 61 14.22 25.02 -0.92
CA SER A 61 14.46 24.00 0.12
C SER A 61 13.89 22.64 -0.27
N ILE A 62 12.76 22.62 -1.01
CA ILE A 62 12.18 21.36 -1.49
C ILE A 62 13.07 20.78 -2.61
N HIS A 63 13.52 21.62 -3.55
CA HIS A 63 14.42 21.19 -4.62
C HIS A 63 15.77 20.69 -4.09
N TYR A 64 16.25 21.23 -2.96
CA TYR A 64 17.46 20.73 -2.32
C TYR A 64 17.32 19.26 -1.84
N HIS A 65 16.13 18.85 -1.40
CA HIS A 65 15.88 17.49 -0.93
C HIS A 65 15.37 16.55 -2.05
N PHE A 66 14.63 17.10 -3.00
CA PHE A 66 14.01 16.36 -4.11
C PHE A 66 14.14 17.18 -5.39
N GLU A 67 15.07 16.78 -6.26
CA GLU A 67 15.40 17.54 -7.48
C GLU A 67 14.19 17.70 -8.39
N SER A 68 13.37 16.65 -8.51
CA SER A 68 12.15 16.64 -9.32
C SER A 68 10.94 16.12 -8.55
N LYS A 69 9.74 16.48 -9.05
CA LYS A 69 8.48 15.91 -8.53
C LYS A 69 8.45 14.39 -8.66
N THR A 70 9.11 13.84 -9.69
CA THR A 70 9.26 12.39 -9.86
C THR A 70 10.02 11.78 -8.70
N ASP A 71 11.15 12.35 -8.28
CA ASP A 71 11.97 11.87 -7.16
C ASP A 71 11.19 11.94 -5.86
N LEU A 72 10.46 13.04 -5.65
CA LEU A 72 9.58 13.18 -4.49
C LEU A 72 8.50 12.09 -4.47
N VAL A 73 7.80 11.87 -5.58
CA VAL A 73 6.72 10.86 -5.66
C VAL A 73 7.27 9.44 -5.42
N ILE A 74 8.42 9.11 -5.99
CA ILE A 74 9.10 7.84 -5.76
C ILE A 74 9.44 7.69 -4.28
N ALA A 75 10.03 8.71 -3.65
CA ALA A 75 10.39 8.67 -2.23
C ALA A 75 9.16 8.53 -1.32
N VAL A 76 8.04 9.15 -1.68
CA VAL A 76 6.76 8.99 -0.95
C VAL A 76 6.25 7.55 -1.06
N ILE A 77 6.27 6.95 -2.26
CA ILE A 77 5.83 5.57 -2.47
C ILE A 77 6.73 4.59 -1.69
N ASP A 78 8.04 4.78 -1.76
CA ASP A 78 9.01 3.91 -1.08
C ASP A 78 8.78 3.96 0.44
N ARG A 79 8.71 5.17 1.05
CA ARG A 79 8.45 5.35 2.48
C ARG A 79 7.09 4.75 2.90
N TYR A 80 6.06 4.94 2.09
CA TYR A 80 4.74 4.39 2.34
C TYR A 80 4.76 2.86 2.34
N SER A 81 5.44 2.27 1.34
CA SER A 81 5.59 0.82 1.22
C SER A 81 6.40 0.22 2.37
N GLU A 82 7.51 0.85 2.75
CA GLU A 82 8.35 0.43 3.88
C GLU A 82 7.56 0.37 5.19
N ARG A 83 6.73 1.38 5.48
CA ARG A 83 5.87 1.39 6.68
C ARG A 83 4.87 0.25 6.68
N PHE A 84 4.24 -0.04 5.54
CA PHE A 84 3.32 -1.17 5.44
C PHE A 84 4.04 -2.51 5.52
N ASP A 85 5.18 -2.66 4.85
CA ASP A 85 5.98 -3.89 4.92
C ASP A 85 6.39 -4.20 6.37
N GLU A 86 6.80 -3.19 7.14
CA GLU A 86 7.13 -3.37 8.55
C GLU A 86 5.89 -3.71 9.39
N ALA A 87 4.74 -3.08 9.12
CA ALA A 87 3.48 -3.41 9.79
C ALA A 87 3.08 -4.87 9.50
N LEU A 88 3.16 -5.34 8.25
CA LEU A 88 2.86 -6.72 7.87
C LEU A 88 3.80 -7.73 8.53
N LYS A 89 5.10 -7.42 8.63
CA LYS A 89 6.07 -8.23 9.36
C LYS A 89 5.72 -8.31 10.84
N ASN A 90 5.36 -7.19 11.46
CA ASN A 90 4.99 -7.14 12.88
C ASN A 90 3.72 -7.96 13.17
N ILE A 91 2.71 -7.91 12.30
CA ILE A 91 1.52 -8.76 12.39
C ILE A 91 1.91 -10.24 12.34
N THR A 92 2.86 -10.60 11.47
CA THR A 92 3.25 -12.00 11.25
C THR A 92 4.18 -12.55 12.34
N ARG A 93 4.92 -11.70 13.07
CA ARG A 93 5.83 -12.11 14.16
C ARG A 93 5.12 -12.79 15.32
N ASP A 94 3.85 -12.45 15.55
CA ASP A 94 3.04 -13.11 16.57
C ASP A 94 2.53 -14.45 16.05
N GLU A 95 3.34 -15.50 16.22
CA GLU A 95 2.99 -16.85 15.77
C GLU A 95 1.81 -17.45 16.53
N SER A 96 1.51 -16.95 17.74
CA SER A 96 0.38 -17.40 18.57
C SER A 96 -0.95 -16.82 18.10
N ALA A 97 -0.94 -15.70 17.38
CA ALA A 97 -2.15 -15.06 16.88
C ALA A 97 -2.91 -15.96 15.90
N THR A 98 -4.23 -15.98 16.01
CA THR A 98 -5.10 -16.62 15.00
C THR A 98 -5.01 -15.86 13.67
N SER A 99 -5.28 -16.55 12.57
CA SER A 99 -5.28 -15.90 11.25
C SER A 99 -6.36 -14.82 11.16
N MET A 100 -7.47 -14.95 11.90
CA MET A 100 -8.49 -13.90 11.99
C MET A 100 -7.95 -12.65 12.71
N ALA A 101 -7.26 -12.81 13.84
CA ALA A 101 -6.63 -11.69 14.55
C ALA A 101 -5.60 -10.96 13.68
N MET A 102 -4.85 -11.70 12.86
CA MET A 102 -3.93 -11.09 11.89
C MET A 102 -4.65 -10.26 10.82
N LEU A 103 -5.79 -10.75 10.29
CA LEU A 103 -6.62 -9.99 9.36
C LEU A 103 -7.25 -8.76 10.02
N GLU A 104 -7.63 -8.85 11.28
CA GLU A 104 -8.15 -7.70 12.04
C GLU A 104 -7.11 -6.59 12.17
N ARG A 105 -5.88 -6.92 12.56
CA ARG A 105 -4.76 -5.95 12.59
C ARG A 105 -4.46 -5.39 11.20
N TYR A 106 -4.59 -6.21 10.16
CA TYR A 106 -4.38 -5.78 8.77
C TYR A 106 -5.38 -4.70 8.31
N VAL A 107 -6.63 -4.79 8.74
CA VAL A 107 -7.67 -3.83 8.34
C VAL A 107 -7.73 -2.57 9.22
N GLU A 108 -7.06 -2.54 10.38
CA GLU A 108 -7.03 -1.38 11.27
C GLU A 108 -6.61 -0.06 10.59
N PRO A 109 -5.52 -0.02 9.76
CA PRO A 109 -5.15 1.20 9.05
C PRO A 109 -6.23 1.70 8.09
N TYR A 110 -7.03 0.78 7.53
CA TYR A 110 -8.16 1.16 6.67
C TYR A 110 -9.27 1.85 7.47
N ALA A 111 -9.51 1.43 8.71
CA ALA A 111 -10.47 2.11 9.59
C ALA A 111 -10.05 3.56 9.89
N ALA A 112 -8.76 3.86 9.95
CA ALA A 112 -8.27 5.23 10.10
C ALA A 112 -8.62 6.13 8.90
N PHE A 113 -8.75 5.59 7.69
CA PHE A 113 -9.25 6.35 6.53
C PHE A 113 -10.75 6.68 6.67
N ALA A 114 -11.54 5.87 7.38
CA ALA A 114 -12.94 6.19 7.63
C ALA A 114 -13.12 7.50 8.42
N ALA A 115 -12.16 7.84 9.28
CA ALA A 115 -12.15 9.10 10.05
C ALA A 115 -11.66 10.30 9.21
N THR A 116 -11.12 10.07 8.03
CA THR A 116 -10.62 11.11 7.11
C THR A 116 -11.18 10.85 5.71
N PRO A 117 -12.46 11.15 5.45
CA PRO A 117 -13.20 10.69 4.27
C PRO A 117 -12.66 11.23 2.94
N ASP A 118 -11.87 12.29 2.95
CA ASP A 118 -11.18 12.86 1.80
C ASP A 118 -9.89 12.09 1.40
N ARG A 119 -9.41 11.17 2.25
CA ARG A 119 -8.17 10.42 2.03
C ARG A 119 -8.45 8.99 1.57
N VAL A 120 -7.63 8.53 0.64
CA VAL A 120 -7.61 7.12 0.21
C VAL A 120 -6.20 6.54 0.32
N CYS A 121 -6.05 5.23 0.13
CA CYS A 121 -4.73 4.60 0.03
C CYS A 121 -3.87 5.33 -1.01
N LEU A 122 -2.62 5.66 -0.66
CA LEU A 122 -1.68 6.36 -1.56
C LEU A 122 -1.56 5.66 -2.91
N CYS A 123 -1.29 4.36 -2.90
CA CYS A 123 -1.14 3.57 -4.12
C CYS A 123 -2.48 3.40 -4.86
N GLY A 124 -3.61 3.42 -4.14
CA GLY A 124 -4.95 3.48 -4.72
C GLY A 124 -5.18 4.78 -5.49
N ALA A 125 -4.84 5.93 -4.91
CA ALA A 125 -4.90 7.23 -5.59
C ALA A 125 -4.04 7.25 -6.86
N LEU A 126 -2.79 6.80 -6.74
CA LEU A 126 -1.84 6.74 -7.86
C LEU A 126 -2.27 5.79 -8.98
N SER A 127 -3.06 4.75 -8.68
CA SER A 127 -3.55 3.80 -9.70
C SER A 127 -4.45 4.46 -10.74
N GLY A 128 -5.21 5.49 -10.36
CA GLY A 128 -6.01 6.28 -11.30
C GLY A 128 -5.18 7.11 -12.27
N GLU A 129 -3.93 7.37 -11.93
CA GLU A 129 -3.01 8.21 -12.70
C GLU A 129 -1.86 7.43 -13.37
N MET A 130 -1.94 6.09 -13.39
CA MET A 130 -0.87 5.22 -13.91
C MET A 130 -0.28 5.63 -15.28
N PRO A 131 -1.09 6.05 -16.27
CA PRO A 131 -0.54 6.48 -17.56
C PRO A 131 0.38 7.71 -17.48
N ALA A 132 0.13 8.61 -16.52
CA ALA A 132 0.90 9.83 -16.32
C ALA A 132 2.14 9.64 -15.42
N LEU A 133 2.22 8.50 -14.71
CA LEU A 133 3.33 8.23 -13.80
C LEU A 133 4.58 7.76 -14.55
N PRO A 134 5.78 8.16 -14.12
CA PRO A 134 7.05 7.60 -14.59
C PRO A 134 7.09 6.07 -14.36
N ARG A 135 7.81 5.36 -15.23
CA ARG A 135 7.94 3.90 -15.17
C ARG A 135 8.33 3.40 -13.76
N ALA A 136 9.32 4.04 -13.16
CA ALA A 136 9.82 3.67 -11.83
C ALA A 136 8.75 3.78 -10.73
N ALA A 137 7.87 4.81 -10.79
CA ALA A 137 6.74 4.95 -9.87
C ALA A 137 5.67 3.88 -10.12
N ARG A 138 5.36 3.60 -11.40
CA ARG A 138 4.40 2.54 -11.77
C ARG A 138 4.80 1.17 -11.24
N GLU A 139 6.08 0.81 -11.39
CA GLU A 139 6.63 -0.46 -10.90
C GLU A 139 6.51 -0.59 -9.37
N ARG A 140 6.72 0.49 -8.62
CA ARG A 140 6.56 0.54 -7.16
C ARG A 140 5.11 0.39 -6.72
N VAL A 141 4.19 1.07 -7.37
CA VAL A 141 2.75 0.92 -7.10
C VAL A 141 2.28 -0.52 -7.37
N ALA A 142 2.71 -1.10 -8.50
CA ALA A 142 2.39 -2.48 -8.83
C ALA A 142 3.00 -3.47 -7.82
N PHE A 143 4.22 -3.21 -7.36
CA PHE A 143 4.87 -4.02 -6.32
C PHE A 143 4.11 -3.96 -5.00
N PHE A 144 3.71 -2.77 -4.55
CA PHE A 144 2.90 -2.59 -3.35
C PHE A 144 1.62 -3.45 -3.39
N PHE A 145 0.87 -3.40 -4.47
CA PHE A 145 -0.34 -4.21 -4.61
C PHE A 145 -0.06 -5.71 -4.59
N LYS A 146 1.00 -6.13 -5.28
CA LYS A 146 1.40 -7.53 -5.33
C LYS A 146 1.83 -8.04 -3.94
N SER A 147 2.61 -7.28 -3.19
CA SER A 147 3.08 -7.68 -1.86
C SER A 147 1.92 -7.86 -0.88
N HIS A 148 0.93 -6.96 -0.87
CA HIS A 148 -0.26 -7.08 -0.04
C HIS A 148 -1.10 -8.32 -0.39
N GLN A 149 -1.35 -8.57 -1.68
CA GLN A 149 -2.08 -9.75 -2.11
C GLN A 149 -1.34 -11.06 -1.78
N GLN A 150 -0.01 -11.05 -1.86
CA GLN A 150 0.82 -12.20 -1.49
C GLN A 150 0.74 -12.46 0.02
N TRP A 151 0.87 -11.42 0.85
CA TRP A 151 0.74 -11.54 2.29
C TRP A 151 -0.64 -12.07 2.70
N LEU A 152 -1.71 -11.49 2.18
CA LEU A 152 -3.08 -11.98 2.41
C LEU A 152 -3.23 -13.45 2.01
N THR A 153 -2.67 -13.84 0.86
CA THR A 153 -2.69 -15.24 0.40
C THR A 153 -2.05 -16.17 1.42
N GLN A 154 -0.93 -15.76 2.02
CA GLN A 154 -0.22 -16.56 3.05
C GLN A 154 -1.06 -16.69 4.31
N ILE A 155 -1.65 -15.60 4.81
CA ILE A 155 -2.50 -15.61 6.00
C ILE A 155 -3.76 -16.48 5.78
N LEU A 156 -4.39 -16.37 4.62
CA LEU A 156 -5.55 -17.19 4.27
C LEU A 156 -5.20 -18.69 4.18
N LYS A 157 -4.06 -19.03 3.57
CA LYS A 157 -3.56 -20.42 3.55
C LYS A 157 -3.29 -20.95 4.96
N ARG A 158 -2.64 -20.15 5.81
CA ARG A 158 -2.36 -20.48 7.20
C ARG A 158 -3.67 -20.74 7.97
N GLY A 159 -4.66 -19.85 7.81
CA GLY A 159 -5.95 -19.97 8.48
C GLY A 159 -6.74 -21.20 8.03
N ALA A 160 -6.71 -21.52 6.75
CA ALA A 160 -7.33 -22.75 6.24
C ALA A 160 -6.65 -24.01 6.78
N ALA A 161 -5.31 -24.04 6.81
CA ALA A 161 -4.55 -25.19 7.34
C ALA A 161 -4.75 -25.40 8.85
N ARG A 162 -4.98 -24.32 9.62
CA ARG A 162 -5.28 -24.39 11.06
C ARG A 162 -6.77 -24.62 11.37
N GLY A 163 -7.62 -24.57 10.36
CA GLY A 163 -9.07 -24.64 10.54
C GLY A 163 -9.70 -23.35 11.07
N ASP A 164 -8.98 -22.23 11.05
CA ASP A 164 -9.51 -20.90 11.40
C ASP A 164 -10.52 -20.40 10.35
N PHE A 165 -10.35 -20.82 9.09
CA PHE A 165 -11.13 -20.38 7.92
C PHE A 165 -11.72 -21.55 7.14
N ASN A 166 -12.92 -21.33 6.60
CA ASN A 166 -13.50 -22.15 5.54
C ASN A 166 -13.47 -21.37 4.23
N LEU A 167 -12.54 -21.71 3.33
CA LEU A 167 -12.36 -21.00 2.07
C LEU A 167 -13.21 -21.66 0.97
N ALA A 168 -14.19 -20.92 0.44
CA ALA A 168 -15.01 -21.37 -0.69
C ALA A 168 -14.22 -21.40 -2.01
N GLU A 169 -13.09 -20.69 -2.09
CA GLU A 169 -12.23 -20.56 -3.26
C GLU A 169 -10.75 -20.61 -2.86
N SER A 170 -9.84 -20.64 -3.86
CA SER A 170 -8.40 -20.59 -3.57
C SER A 170 -8.03 -19.34 -2.78
N ALA A 171 -7.10 -19.48 -1.82
CA ALA A 171 -6.61 -18.35 -1.00
C ALA A 171 -6.14 -17.16 -1.85
N ALA A 172 -5.56 -17.41 -3.03
CA ALA A 172 -5.12 -16.35 -3.93
C ALA A 172 -6.29 -15.56 -4.54
N LYS A 173 -7.41 -16.23 -4.91
CA LYS A 173 -8.61 -15.55 -5.41
C LYS A 173 -9.25 -14.71 -4.31
N ILE A 174 -9.37 -15.28 -3.10
CA ILE A 174 -9.93 -14.57 -1.94
C ILE A 174 -9.05 -13.39 -1.54
N ALA A 175 -7.72 -13.52 -1.58
CA ALA A 175 -6.81 -12.41 -1.30
C ALA A 175 -6.98 -11.24 -2.28
N ARG A 176 -7.18 -11.53 -3.57
CA ARG A 176 -7.46 -10.50 -4.59
C ARG A 176 -8.81 -9.83 -4.35
N LEU A 177 -9.85 -10.61 -4.06
CA LEU A 177 -11.17 -10.09 -3.72
C LEU A 177 -11.09 -9.20 -2.46
N PHE A 178 -10.47 -9.69 -1.40
CA PHE A 178 -10.31 -8.99 -0.12
C PHE A 178 -9.62 -7.64 -0.32
N PHE A 179 -8.46 -7.65 -0.96
CA PHE A 179 -7.69 -6.42 -1.20
C PHE A 179 -8.42 -5.46 -2.15
N GLY A 180 -8.98 -5.96 -3.24
CA GLY A 180 -9.75 -5.16 -4.20
C GLY A 180 -10.98 -4.52 -3.58
N ALA A 181 -11.72 -5.25 -2.73
CA ALA A 181 -12.88 -4.74 -2.03
C ALA A 181 -12.51 -3.61 -1.05
N LEU A 182 -11.41 -3.73 -0.31
CA LEU A 182 -10.92 -2.66 0.57
C LEU A 182 -10.56 -1.39 -0.21
N GLN A 183 -9.84 -1.53 -1.33
CA GLN A 183 -9.48 -0.38 -2.18
C GLN A 183 -10.73 0.27 -2.79
N GLY A 184 -11.67 -0.52 -3.29
CA GLY A 184 -12.94 -0.05 -3.82
C GLY A 184 -13.80 0.65 -2.78
N ALA A 185 -13.89 0.10 -1.56
CA ALA A 185 -14.64 0.68 -0.46
C ALA A 185 -14.12 2.06 -0.08
N LEU A 186 -12.79 2.27 -0.03
CA LEU A 186 -12.19 3.59 0.21
C LEU A 186 -12.59 4.62 -0.86
N LEU A 187 -12.56 4.22 -2.13
CA LEU A 187 -12.92 5.11 -3.24
C LEU A 187 -14.42 5.47 -3.22
N ILE A 188 -15.28 4.48 -2.96
CA ILE A 188 -16.73 4.69 -2.88
C ILE A 188 -17.06 5.59 -1.68
N GLN A 189 -16.50 5.31 -0.50
CA GLN A 189 -16.70 6.14 0.69
C GLN A 189 -16.28 7.60 0.43
N ARG A 190 -15.11 7.82 -0.19
CA ARG A 190 -14.66 9.17 -0.57
C ARG A 190 -15.64 9.87 -1.50
N THR A 191 -16.25 9.14 -2.44
CA THR A 191 -17.14 9.69 -3.45
C THR A 191 -18.53 9.99 -2.89
N THR A 192 -19.06 9.11 -2.05
CA THR A 192 -20.43 9.18 -1.53
C THR A 192 -20.51 9.88 -0.18
N GLY A 193 -19.41 9.98 0.58
CA GLY A 193 -19.40 10.44 1.96
C GLY A 193 -19.97 9.41 2.95
N ASP A 194 -20.32 8.21 2.50
CA ASP A 194 -20.92 7.18 3.35
C ASP A 194 -19.85 6.50 4.21
N SER A 195 -19.81 6.88 5.49
CA SER A 195 -18.85 6.33 6.47
C SER A 195 -19.08 4.85 6.83
N SER A 196 -20.23 4.26 6.47
CA SER A 196 -20.52 2.85 6.70
C SER A 196 -19.85 1.94 5.66
N GLN A 197 -19.60 2.44 4.47
CA GLN A 197 -19.14 1.69 3.30
C GLN A 197 -17.94 0.76 3.60
N LEU A 198 -16.89 1.31 4.18
CA LEU A 198 -15.70 0.52 4.49
C LEU A 198 -15.94 -0.49 5.61
N LYS A 199 -16.69 -0.09 6.64
CA LYS A 199 -17.03 -0.95 7.79
C LYS A 199 -17.85 -2.17 7.34
N ASP A 200 -18.84 -1.96 6.49
CA ASP A 200 -19.72 -3.02 6.00
C ASP A 200 -18.97 -3.99 5.09
N VAL A 201 -18.10 -3.47 4.21
CA VAL A 201 -17.23 -4.30 3.37
C VAL A 201 -16.29 -5.16 4.22
N ILE A 202 -15.62 -4.59 5.24
CA ILE A 202 -14.75 -5.35 6.15
C ILE A 202 -15.55 -6.43 6.88
N SER A 203 -16.75 -6.09 7.38
CA SER A 203 -17.63 -7.04 8.07
C SER A 203 -18.03 -8.21 7.17
N ALA A 204 -18.46 -7.91 5.93
CA ALA A 204 -18.85 -8.91 4.95
C ALA A 204 -17.68 -9.84 4.57
N LEU A 205 -16.50 -9.26 4.32
CA LEU A 205 -15.30 -10.05 4.02
C LEU A 205 -14.91 -10.99 5.15
N LYS A 206 -14.99 -10.54 6.40
CA LYS A 206 -14.70 -11.38 7.58
C LYS A 206 -15.74 -12.48 7.76
N SER A 207 -17.02 -12.18 7.50
CA SER A 207 -18.11 -13.17 7.59
C SER A 207 -17.93 -14.32 6.61
N GLN A 208 -17.47 -14.05 5.39
CA GLN A 208 -17.22 -15.07 4.36
C GLN A 208 -16.09 -16.05 4.73
N LEU A 209 -15.23 -15.72 5.70
CA LEU A 209 -14.13 -16.58 6.15
C LEU A 209 -14.50 -17.44 7.35
N ARG A 210 -15.60 -17.13 8.04
CA ARG A 210 -16.04 -17.90 9.21
C ARG A 210 -16.68 -19.22 8.80
N LYS A 211 -16.56 -20.22 9.71
CA LYS A 211 -17.28 -21.48 9.60
C LYS A 211 -18.75 -21.28 9.87
#